data_80f3625ff27d44140ec5e848d0c87428
#
_entry.id   80f3625ff27d44140ec5e848d0c87428
#
_cell.length_a   1.000
_cell.length_b   1.000
_cell.length_c   1.000
_cell.angle_alpha   90.00
_cell.angle_beta   90.00
_cell.angle_gamma   90.00
#
_symmetry.space_group_name_H-M   'P 1'
#
loop_
_entity.id
_entity.type
_entity.pdbx_description
1 polymer ?
#
loop_
_entity_poly.entity_id
_entity_poly.type
_entity_poly.pdbx_seq_one_letter_code
_entity_poly.pdbx_strand_id
1 'polypeptide(L)'
;MALKPLSNIRSNGKPTVEVGDVVLHVRQLGTSDAGAIQQHLLALAPLDRRARFFGKLTDEAISAYARRLDPSHAVLIGALEPSERLVGLAEAHPTGAARTVEVAVSIDPAFRHRALGQRLVARALTAAFARGAESAEFNFAPGNRPIVSMVRTLGGRFGPKLGYASVDRSTDWHTRQAA
;
A
#
# COMPACT_ATOMS: atom_id res chain seq x y z
N MET A 1 -12.26 -11.48 14.85
CA MET A 1 -13.25 -10.57 14.21
C MET A 1 -13.02 -10.68 12.72
N ALA A 2 -13.88 -11.44 12.03
CA ALA A 2 -13.73 -11.70 10.59
C ALA A 2 -13.94 -10.41 9.80
N LEU A 3 -13.02 -10.13 8.89
CA LEU A 3 -13.16 -9.02 7.94
C LEU A 3 -14.35 -9.33 7.04
N LYS A 4 -15.35 -8.44 7.01
CA LYS A 4 -16.42 -8.54 6.03
C LYS A 4 -15.83 -8.64 4.63
N PRO A 5 -16.35 -9.53 3.77
CA PRO A 5 -15.89 -9.64 2.40
C PRO A 5 -15.99 -8.26 1.72
N LEU A 6 -15.02 -7.99 0.85
CA LEU A 6 -14.98 -6.79 0.01
C LEU A 6 -16.27 -6.79 -0.84
N SER A 7 -17.33 -6.17 -0.34
CA SER A 7 -18.43 -5.81 -1.20
C SER A 7 -17.87 -4.76 -2.18
N ASN A 8 -17.64 -5.20 -3.42
CA ASN A 8 -17.39 -4.30 -4.53
C ASN A 8 -18.67 -3.50 -4.77
N ILE A 9 -18.93 -2.49 -3.95
CA ILE A 9 -19.98 -1.53 -4.22
C ILE A 9 -19.43 -0.67 -5.35
N ARG A 10 -20.02 -0.80 -6.53
CA ARG A 10 -19.72 0.05 -7.68
C ARG A 10 -20.60 1.29 -7.58
N SER A 11 -20.06 2.38 -7.09
CA SER A 11 -20.64 3.69 -7.29
C SER A 11 -20.12 4.23 -8.63
N ASN A 12 -20.98 4.43 -9.61
CA ASN A 12 -20.64 4.89 -10.97
C ASN A 12 -19.55 4.05 -11.68
N GLY A 13 -19.52 2.72 -11.48
CA GLY A 13 -18.55 1.85 -12.15
C GLY A 13 -17.13 1.85 -11.58
N LYS A 14 -16.81 2.71 -10.61
CA LYS A 14 -15.49 2.78 -9.94
C LYS A 14 -15.47 1.89 -8.70
N PRO A 15 -14.38 1.14 -8.44
CA PRO A 15 -14.27 0.34 -7.23
C PRO A 15 -14.14 1.26 -6.01
N THR A 16 -15.02 1.09 -5.03
CA THR A 16 -15.07 1.88 -3.80
C THR A 16 -14.83 1.01 -2.57
N VAL A 17 -14.40 1.64 -1.48
CA VAL A 17 -14.24 1.02 -0.16
C VAL A 17 -14.86 1.95 0.86
N GLU A 18 -15.79 1.43 1.66
CA GLU A 18 -16.35 2.14 2.81
C GLU A 18 -15.36 2.11 3.98
N VAL A 19 -15.07 3.27 4.53
CA VAL A 19 -14.22 3.45 5.70
C VAL A 19 -14.93 4.35 6.70
N GLY A 20 -15.67 3.76 7.65
CA GLY A 20 -16.64 4.49 8.46
C GLY A 20 -17.76 5.03 7.57
N ASP A 21 -18.08 6.30 7.73
CA ASP A 21 -19.12 6.99 6.94
C ASP A 21 -18.60 7.58 5.62
N VAL A 22 -17.32 7.31 5.29
CA VAL A 22 -16.68 7.85 4.08
C VAL A 22 -16.53 6.75 3.04
N VAL A 23 -17.01 7.03 1.83
CA VAL A 23 -16.80 6.17 0.66
C VAL A 23 -15.53 6.65 -0.07
N LEU A 24 -14.53 5.78 -0.13
CA LEU A 24 -13.26 6.06 -0.81
C LEU A 24 -13.23 5.39 -2.18
N HIS A 25 -12.73 6.09 -3.19
CA HIS A 25 -12.40 5.50 -4.49
C HIS A 25 -11.02 4.84 -4.42
N VAL A 26 -10.96 3.53 -4.67
CA VAL A 26 -9.68 2.81 -4.68
C VAL A 26 -9.35 2.40 -6.10
N ARG A 27 -8.25 2.95 -6.63
CA ARG A 27 -7.81 2.70 -8.00
C ARG A 27 -6.30 2.64 -8.14
N GLN A 28 -5.84 2.13 -9.26
CA GLN A 28 -4.46 2.29 -9.66
C GLN A 28 -4.22 3.76 -10.05
N LEU A 29 -3.07 4.27 -9.61
CA LEU A 29 -2.64 5.65 -9.89
C LEU A 29 -1.76 5.67 -11.16
N GLY A 30 -1.86 6.75 -11.90
CA GLY A 30 -1.10 7.03 -13.10
C GLY A 30 -0.19 8.25 -12.95
N THR A 31 0.43 8.65 -14.05
CA THR A 31 1.33 9.83 -14.11
C THR A 31 0.63 11.14 -13.73
N SER A 32 -0.68 11.24 -14.04
CA SER A 32 -1.51 12.41 -13.67
C SER A 32 -1.69 12.56 -12.15
N ASP A 33 -1.45 11.52 -11.38
CA ASP A 33 -1.63 11.51 -9.91
C ASP A 33 -0.39 11.95 -9.13
N ALA A 34 0.71 12.28 -9.80
CA ALA A 34 1.98 12.64 -9.16
C ALA A 34 1.84 13.77 -8.12
N GLY A 35 1.00 14.78 -8.42
CA GLY A 35 0.69 15.86 -7.50
C GLY A 35 -0.04 15.40 -6.23
N ALA A 36 -1.05 14.52 -6.36
CA ALA A 36 -1.78 13.97 -5.23
C ALA A 36 -0.87 13.06 -4.37
N ILE A 37 -0.01 12.27 -5.00
CA ILE A 37 0.99 11.44 -4.31
C ILE A 37 1.96 12.33 -3.52
N GLN A 38 2.50 13.38 -4.14
CA GLN A 38 3.39 14.33 -3.49
C GLN A 38 2.74 14.96 -2.26
N GLN A 39 1.51 15.48 -2.40
CA GLN A 39 0.75 16.08 -1.29
C GLN A 39 0.53 15.09 -0.15
N HIS A 40 0.12 13.85 -0.45
CA HIS A 40 -0.06 12.81 0.54
C HIS A 40 1.22 12.51 1.32
N LEU A 41 2.34 12.33 0.63
CA LEU A 41 3.63 12.00 1.26
C LEU A 41 4.18 13.18 2.09
N LEU A 42 3.98 14.42 1.64
CA LEU A 42 4.33 15.62 2.37
C LEU A 42 3.45 15.86 3.61
N ALA A 43 2.20 15.41 3.59
CA ALA A 43 1.28 15.51 4.73
C ALA A 43 1.53 14.49 5.84
N LEU A 44 2.37 13.46 5.59
CA LEU A 44 2.70 12.47 6.62
C LEU A 44 3.39 13.12 7.82
N ALA A 45 2.99 12.72 9.03
CA ALA A 45 3.65 13.16 10.25
C ALA A 45 5.14 12.73 10.27
N PRO A 46 6.03 13.45 10.98
CA PRO A 46 7.46 13.18 10.97
C PRO A 46 7.85 11.72 11.30
N LEU A 47 7.13 11.08 12.23
CA LEU A 47 7.36 9.68 12.58
C LEU A 47 6.94 8.72 11.45
N ASP A 48 5.84 9.02 10.77
CA ASP A 48 5.36 8.24 9.63
C ASP A 48 6.29 8.37 8.43
N ARG A 49 6.78 9.59 8.15
CA ARG A 49 7.80 9.82 7.11
C ARG A 49 9.05 8.99 7.39
N ARG A 50 9.54 9.02 8.65
CA ARG A 50 10.71 8.23 9.05
C ARG A 50 10.48 6.74 8.88
N ALA A 51 9.30 6.24 9.26
CA ALA A 51 8.93 4.84 9.09
C ALA A 51 8.82 4.45 7.61
N ARG A 52 8.26 5.35 6.77
CA ARG A 52 8.08 5.10 5.33
C ARG A 52 9.38 5.13 4.54
N PHE A 53 10.31 6.01 4.89
CA PHE A 53 11.54 6.26 4.13
C PHE A 53 12.82 5.80 4.83
N PHE A 54 12.71 5.13 5.98
CA PHE A 54 13.85 4.68 6.80
C PHE A 54 14.83 5.79 7.19
N GLY A 55 14.37 7.05 7.24
CA GLY A 55 15.22 8.18 7.57
C GLY A 55 14.47 9.51 7.59
N LYS A 56 15.24 10.57 7.86
CA LYS A 56 14.74 11.93 7.73
C LYS A 56 14.94 12.36 6.28
N LEU A 57 13.84 12.58 5.56
CA LEU A 57 13.87 13.20 4.24
C LEU A 57 13.35 14.63 4.33
N THR A 58 13.95 15.52 3.55
CA THR A 58 13.47 16.88 3.35
C THR A 58 12.23 16.87 2.44
N ASP A 59 11.46 17.95 2.45
CA ASP A 59 10.29 18.09 1.58
C ASP A 59 10.67 18.06 0.10
N GLU A 60 11.86 18.61 -0.24
CA GLU A 60 12.42 18.56 -1.59
C GLU A 60 12.73 17.12 -2.02
N ALA A 61 13.30 16.30 -1.13
CA ALA A 61 13.60 14.90 -1.41
C ALA A 61 12.33 14.07 -1.59
N ILE A 62 11.31 14.31 -0.78
CA ILE A 62 9.99 13.66 -0.91
C ILE A 62 9.33 14.09 -2.23
N SER A 63 9.38 15.37 -2.56
CA SER A 63 8.86 15.90 -3.82
C SER A 63 9.58 15.32 -5.03
N ALA A 64 10.89 15.18 -4.95
CA ALA A 64 11.70 14.55 -6.00
C ALA A 64 11.38 13.06 -6.13
N TYR A 65 11.13 12.36 -5.02
CA TYR A 65 10.68 10.97 -5.01
C TYR A 65 9.35 10.83 -5.73
N ALA A 66 8.33 11.61 -5.36
CA ALA A 66 6.99 11.55 -5.97
C ALA A 66 7.02 11.80 -7.48
N ARG A 67 7.85 12.75 -7.95
CA ARG A 67 8.00 13.04 -9.39
C ARG A 67 8.71 11.93 -10.18
N ARG A 68 9.52 11.08 -9.52
CA ARG A 68 10.23 9.97 -10.16
C ARG A 68 9.45 8.66 -10.15
N LEU A 69 8.29 8.63 -9.49
CA LEU A 69 7.44 7.45 -9.52
C LEU A 69 6.96 7.19 -10.95
N ASP A 70 7.24 6.00 -11.44
CA ASP A 70 6.84 5.57 -12.78
C ASP A 70 5.79 4.46 -12.68
N PRO A 71 4.51 4.76 -12.96
CA PRO A 71 3.43 3.77 -12.92
C PRO A 71 3.55 2.65 -13.97
N SER A 72 4.41 2.81 -14.98
CA SER A 72 4.71 1.74 -15.93
C SER A 72 5.58 0.66 -15.31
N HIS A 73 6.48 1.02 -14.42
CA HIS A 73 7.40 0.12 -13.71
C HIS A 73 6.88 -0.29 -12.34
N ALA A 74 6.29 0.62 -11.59
CA ALA A 74 5.73 0.34 -10.26
C ALA A 74 4.22 0.14 -10.29
N VAL A 75 3.70 -0.61 -9.33
CA VAL A 75 2.26 -0.63 -9.05
C VAL A 75 1.96 0.37 -7.96
N LEU A 76 1.09 1.34 -8.25
CA LEU A 76 0.67 2.37 -7.32
C LEU A 76 -0.85 2.26 -7.11
N ILE A 77 -1.30 1.95 -5.91
CA ILE A 77 -2.71 1.85 -5.56
C ILE A 77 -3.07 2.94 -4.57
N GLY A 78 -4.01 3.79 -4.94
CA GLY A 78 -4.46 4.91 -4.11
C GLY A 78 -5.89 4.73 -3.60
N ALA A 79 -6.14 5.25 -2.39
CA ALA A 79 -7.47 5.51 -1.87
C ALA A 79 -7.70 7.02 -1.84
N LEU A 80 -8.74 7.47 -2.55
CA LEU A 80 -9.07 8.88 -2.72
C LEU A 80 -10.45 9.18 -2.15
N GLU A 81 -10.57 10.33 -1.50
CA GLU A 81 -11.87 10.90 -1.16
C GLU A 81 -12.62 11.38 -2.42
N PRO A 82 -13.93 11.68 -2.32
CA PRO A 82 -14.67 12.31 -3.42
C PRO A 82 -14.06 13.63 -3.90
N SER A 83 -13.30 14.31 -3.04
CA SER A 83 -12.54 15.53 -3.36
C SER A 83 -11.25 15.30 -4.14
N GLU A 84 -10.97 14.04 -4.53
CA GLU A 84 -9.72 13.58 -5.15
C GLU A 84 -8.47 13.71 -4.23
N ARG A 85 -8.65 13.98 -2.93
CA ARG A 85 -7.55 13.96 -1.96
C ARG A 85 -7.12 12.51 -1.71
N LEU A 86 -5.83 12.21 -1.89
CA LEU A 86 -5.25 10.91 -1.62
C LEU A 86 -5.06 10.71 -0.12
N VAL A 87 -5.71 9.71 0.47
CA VAL A 87 -5.67 9.41 1.91
C VAL A 87 -4.96 8.10 2.24
N GLY A 88 -4.63 7.33 1.22
CA GLY A 88 -3.83 6.11 1.38
C GLY A 88 -3.14 5.74 0.09
N LEU A 89 -1.90 5.27 0.20
CA LEU A 89 -1.05 4.86 -0.91
C LEU A 89 -0.37 3.54 -0.57
N ALA A 90 -0.51 2.54 -1.45
CA ALA A 90 0.33 1.35 -1.46
C ALA A 90 1.13 1.32 -2.76
N GLU A 91 2.40 1.00 -2.65
CA GLU A 91 3.36 0.99 -3.72
C GLU A 91 4.03 -0.39 -3.76
N ALA A 92 4.24 -0.95 -4.97
CA ALA A 92 5.05 -2.14 -5.17
C ALA A 92 6.05 -1.84 -6.30
N HIS A 93 7.32 -1.76 -5.93
CA HIS A 93 8.43 -1.41 -6.80
C HIS A 93 9.25 -2.65 -7.14
N PRO A 94 9.58 -2.93 -8.42
CA PRO A 94 10.54 -3.95 -8.75
C PRO A 94 11.87 -3.71 -8.03
N THR A 95 12.45 -4.76 -7.48
CA THR A 95 13.77 -4.76 -6.86
C THR A 95 14.83 -5.22 -7.85
N GLY A 96 16.12 -5.19 -7.44
CA GLY A 96 17.19 -5.82 -8.22
C GLY A 96 17.13 -7.36 -8.23
N ALA A 97 16.35 -7.98 -7.35
CA ALA A 97 16.12 -9.41 -7.34
C ALA A 97 15.05 -9.78 -8.38
N ALA A 98 15.29 -10.87 -9.11
CA ALA A 98 14.39 -11.31 -10.16
C ALA A 98 12.98 -11.57 -9.62
N ARG A 99 11.96 -11.04 -10.29
CA ARG A 99 10.54 -11.25 -10.01
C ARG A 99 10.11 -10.88 -8.59
N THR A 100 10.85 -9.97 -7.96
CA THR A 100 10.58 -9.51 -6.60
C THR A 100 10.20 -8.03 -6.60
N VAL A 101 9.19 -7.67 -5.81
CA VAL A 101 8.80 -6.28 -5.58
C VAL A 101 8.97 -5.90 -4.11
N GLU A 102 9.39 -4.69 -3.83
CA GLU A 102 9.34 -4.11 -2.48
C GLU A 102 8.03 -3.36 -2.30
N VAL A 103 7.35 -3.63 -1.18
CA VAL A 103 6.04 -3.04 -0.88
C VAL A 103 6.16 -2.00 0.22
N ALA A 104 5.59 -0.84 -0.04
CA ALA A 104 5.44 0.23 0.92
C ALA A 104 3.98 0.69 1.02
N VAL A 105 3.57 1.15 2.20
CA VAL A 105 2.22 1.65 2.42
C VAL A 105 2.22 2.83 3.39
N SER A 106 1.40 3.83 3.08
CA SER A 106 1.14 4.97 3.96
C SER A 106 -0.34 5.30 3.99
N ILE A 107 -0.87 5.59 5.18
CA ILE A 107 -2.29 5.90 5.39
C ILE A 107 -2.39 7.17 6.26
N ASP A 108 -3.22 8.10 5.82
CA ASP A 108 -3.60 9.28 6.60
C ASP A 108 -4.12 8.83 7.97
N PRO A 109 -3.67 9.46 9.09
CA PRO A 109 -4.08 9.08 10.44
C PRO A 109 -5.59 8.94 10.64
N ALA A 110 -6.39 9.79 9.99
CA ALA A 110 -7.86 9.76 10.10
C ALA A 110 -8.49 8.47 9.53
N PHE A 111 -7.77 7.74 8.68
CA PHE A 111 -8.26 6.52 8.01
C PHE A 111 -7.58 5.24 8.50
N ARG A 112 -6.79 5.32 9.58
CA ARG A 112 -6.12 4.14 10.18
C ARG A 112 -7.09 3.28 10.99
N HIS A 113 -6.62 2.09 11.38
CA HIS A 113 -7.35 1.12 12.20
C HIS A 113 -8.68 0.62 11.60
N ARG A 114 -8.85 0.78 10.27
CA ARG A 114 -10.03 0.39 9.50
C ARG A 114 -9.70 -0.55 8.35
N ALA A 115 -8.60 -1.28 8.45
CA ALA A 115 -8.08 -2.22 7.45
C ALA A 115 -7.77 -1.62 6.06
N LEU A 116 -7.80 -0.29 5.90
CA LEU A 116 -7.55 0.36 4.60
C LEU A 116 -6.18 -0.01 4.03
N GLY A 117 -5.11 0.10 4.84
CA GLY A 117 -3.75 -0.25 4.42
C GLY A 117 -3.63 -1.68 3.91
N GLN A 118 -4.27 -2.63 4.61
CA GLN A 118 -4.29 -4.04 4.19
C GLN A 118 -5.00 -4.21 2.84
N ARG A 119 -6.12 -3.52 2.62
CA ARG A 119 -6.87 -3.58 1.35
C ARG A 119 -6.07 -3.00 0.19
N LEU A 120 -5.36 -1.89 0.41
CA LEU A 120 -4.50 -1.28 -0.62
C LEU A 120 -3.32 -2.20 -0.97
N VAL A 121 -2.64 -2.75 0.05
CA VAL A 121 -1.53 -3.69 -0.16
C VAL A 121 -2.00 -4.94 -0.88
N ALA A 122 -3.13 -5.53 -0.49
CA ALA A 122 -3.68 -6.69 -1.17
C ALA A 122 -3.91 -6.43 -2.68
N ARG A 123 -4.45 -5.25 -3.03
CA ARG A 123 -4.62 -4.85 -4.44
C ARG A 123 -3.29 -4.62 -5.15
N ALA A 124 -2.31 -4.02 -4.47
CA ALA A 124 -0.97 -3.83 -5.02
C ALA A 124 -0.29 -5.16 -5.31
N LEU A 125 -0.39 -6.13 -4.38
CA LEU A 125 0.11 -7.49 -4.58
C LEU A 125 -0.58 -8.19 -5.75
N THR A 126 -1.92 -8.14 -5.83
CA THR A 126 -2.67 -8.71 -6.96
C THR A 126 -2.14 -8.17 -8.29
N ALA A 127 -1.99 -6.85 -8.39
CA ALA A 127 -1.53 -6.22 -9.62
C ALA A 127 -0.05 -6.53 -9.92
N ALA A 128 0.82 -6.57 -8.91
CA ALA A 128 2.23 -6.92 -9.08
C ALA A 128 2.41 -8.38 -9.52
N PHE A 129 1.68 -9.31 -8.90
CA PHE A 129 1.71 -10.72 -9.28
C PHE A 129 1.12 -10.98 -10.68
N ALA A 130 0.10 -10.21 -11.09
CA ALA A 130 -0.41 -10.25 -12.45
C ALA A 130 0.61 -9.73 -13.47
N ARG A 131 1.52 -8.84 -13.08
CA ARG A 131 2.65 -8.35 -13.89
C ARG A 131 3.87 -9.28 -13.87
N GLY A 132 3.79 -10.44 -13.22
CA GLY A 132 4.85 -11.46 -13.21
C GLY A 132 5.76 -11.44 -11.99
N ALA A 133 5.51 -10.64 -10.97
CA ALA A 133 6.19 -10.80 -9.69
C ALA A 133 5.83 -12.15 -9.06
N GLU A 134 6.76 -12.74 -8.34
CA GLU A 134 6.59 -14.01 -7.62
C GLU A 134 6.70 -13.84 -6.11
N SER A 135 7.41 -12.80 -5.66
CA SER A 135 7.58 -12.47 -4.25
C SER A 135 7.43 -10.98 -4.03
N ALA A 136 6.90 -10.63 -2.86
CA ALA A 136 6.79 -9.26 -2.39
C ALA A 136 7.47 -9.13 -1.03
N GLU A 137 8.41 -8.20 -0.91
CA GLU A 137 9.19 -7.94 0.28
C GLU A 137 8.66 -6.72 1.03
N PHE A 138 8.70 -6.81 2.34
CA PHE A 138 8.35 -5.73 3.25
C PHE A 138 9.54 -5.43 4.13
N ASN A 139 10.07 -4.21 4.02
CA ASN A 139 11.03 -3.67 4.95
C ASN A 139 10.31 -2.71 5.90
N PHE A 140 10.51 -2.84 7.21
CA PHE A 140 9.83 -2.01 8.22
C PHE A 140 10.66 -1.85 9.49
N ALA A 141 10.43 -0.77 10.22
CA ALA A 141 11.09 -0.55 11.50
C ALA A 141 10.70 -1.63 12.51
N PRO A 142 11.64 -2.16 13.31
CA PRO A 142 11.31 -3.07 14.41
C PRO A 142 10.20 -2.49 15.30
N GLY A 143 9.21 -3.30 15.64
CA GLY A 143 8.06 -2.86 16.44
C GLY A 143 6.91 -2.25 15.65
N ASN A 144 6.98 -2.17 14.32
CA ASN A 144 5.87 -1.73 13.47
C ASN A 144 4.74 -2.78 13.46
N ARG A 145 3.94 -2.80 14.54
CA ARG A 145 2.83 -3.74 14.72
C ARG A 145 1.81 -3.76 13.58
N PRO A 146 1.40 -2.61 12.99
CA PRO A 146 0.50 -2.60 11.84
C PRO A 146 1.01 -3.42 10.66
N ILE A 147 2.28 -3.25 10.28
CA ILE A 147 2.88 -4.04 9.18
C ILE A 147 2.98 -5.52 9.54
N VAL A 148 3.43 -5.84 10.76
CA VAL A 148 3.49 -7.23 11.24
C VAL A 148 2.12 -7.91 11.18
N SER A 149 1.06 -7.24 11.66
CA SER A 149 -0.30 -7.77 11.60
C SER A 149 -0.77 -7.97 10.17
N MET A 150 -0.53 -7.00 9.28
CA MET A 150 -0.89 -7.06 7.88
C MET A 150 -0.19 -8.23 7.17
N VAL A 151 1.13 -8.37 7.33
CA VAL A 151 1.89 -9.46 6.71
C VAL A 151 1.39 -10.83 7.18
N ARG A 152 1.07 -10.99 8.48
CA ARG A 152 0.46 -12.23 8.99
C ARG A 152 -0.87 -12.54 8.34
N THR A 153 -1.74 -11.55 8.19
CA THR A 153 -3.05 -11.73 7.54
C THR A 153 -2.91 -12.10 6.07
N LEU A 154 -1.88 -11.57 5.40
CA LEU A 154 -1.55 -11.93 4.01
C LEU A 154 -0.84 -13.29 3.89
N GLY A 155 -0.62 -14.01 4.99
CA GLY A 155 0.07 -15.31 5.00
C GLY A 155 1.58 -15.21 4.75
N GLY A 156 2.16 -14.03 4.99
CA GLY A 156 3.58 -13.79 4.78
C GLY A 156 4.47 -14.45 5.83
N ARG A 157 5.74 -14.57 5.48
CA ARG A 157 6.80 -15.13 6.32
C ARG A 157 7.73 -14.03 6.80
N PHE A 158 8.16 -14.14 8.05
CA PHE A 158 9.15 -13.23 8.64
C PHE A 158 10.54 -13.84 8.48
N GLY A 159 11.48 -13.06 7.95
CA GLY A 159 12.86 -13.50 7.80
C GLY A 159 13.67 -13.41 9.10
N PRO A 160 14.90 -13.91 9.09
CA PRO A 160 15.80 -13.86 10.26
C PRO A 160 16.24 -12.41 10.58
N LYS A 161 16.21 -11.52 9.60
CA LYS A 161 16.50 -10.10 9.79
C LYS A 161 15.28 -9.40 10.40
N LEU A 162 15.49 -8.70 11.51
CA LEU A 162 14.44 -7.87 12.12
C LEU A 162 13.95 -6.81 11.13
N GLY A 163 12.62 -6.66 11.05
CA GLY A 163 12.02 -5.68 10.16
C GLY A 163 11.94 -6.11 8.70
N TYR A 164 12.03 -7.40 8.43
CA TYR A 164 11.87 -7.98 7.10
C TYR A 164 10.81 -9.09 7.09
N ALA A 165 10.01 -9.09 6.05
CA ALA A 165 9.05 -10.15 5.77
C ALA A 165 8.81 -10.28 4.27
N SER A 166 8.25 -11.41 3.83
CA SER A 166 7.86 -11.64 2.44
C SER A 166 6.49 -12.29 2.32
N VAL A 167 5.85 -12.04 1.19
CA VAL A 167 4.61 -12.71 0.74
C VAL A 167 4.87 -13.25 -0.65
N ASP A 168 4.70 -14.56 -0.84
CA ASP A 168 4.89 -15.20 -2.14
C ASP A 168 3.56 -15.32 -2.89
N ARG A 169 3.62 -15.29 -4.22
CA ARG A 169 2.47 -15.44 -5.11
C ARG A 169 1.70 -16.74 -4.88
N SER A 170 2.40 -17.82 -4.50
CA SER A 170 1.82 -19.15 -4.21
C SER A 170 1.07 -19.21 -2.87
N THR A 171 1.17 -18.16 -2.05
CA THR A 171 0.47 -18.12 -0.77
C THR A 171 -1.03 -17.93 -1.01
N ASP A 172 -1.87 -18.77 -0.40
CA ASP A 172 -3.35 -18.73 -0.52
C ASP A 172 -3.98 -17.51 0.19
N TRP A 173 -3.36 -16.34 0.07
CA TRP A 173 -3.88 -15.12 0.71
C TRP A 173 -5.19 -14.64 0.08
N HIS A 174 -5.46 -15.00 -1.19
CA HIS A 174 -6.73 -14.70 -1.87
C HIS A 174 -7.92 -15.36 -1.18
N THR A 175 -7.77 -16.61 -0.75
CA THR A 175 -8.83 -17.36 -0.04
C THR A 175 -9.08 -16.84 1.36
N ARG A 176 -8.08 -16.27 2.01
CA ARG A 176 -8.20 -15.70 3.38
C ARG A 176 -8.90 -14.34 3.41
N GLN A 177 -9.09 -13.67 2.28
CA GLN A 177 -9.84 -12.40 2.19
C GLN A 177 -11.33 -12.62 1.95
N ALA A 178 -11.73 -13.81 1.51
CA ALA A 178 -13.12 -14.16 1.21
C ALA A 178 -13.87 -14.80 2.42
N ALA A 179 -13.18 -15.09 3.50
CA ALA A 179 -13.73 -15.60 4.75
C ALA A 179 -13.79 -14.48 5.82
#